data_c14850523a72989ded24d52b5128f64b
#
_entry.id   c14850523a72989ded24d52b5128f64b
#
_cell.length_a   1.000
_cell.length_b   1.000
_cell.length_c   1.000
_cell.angle_alpha   90.00
_cell.angle_beta   90.00
_cell.angle_gamma   90.00
#
_symmetry.space_group_name_H-M   'P 1'
#
loop_
_entity.id
_entity.type
_entity.pdbx_description
1 polymer ?
#
loop_
_entity_poly.entity_id
_entity_poly.type
_entity_poly.pdbx_seq_one_letter_code
_entity_poly.pdbx_strand_id
1 'polypeptide(L)'
;MPRRRLALLLLVCALAGSTALRVAGGADKQGFSHDESISVLAAACHQGDYTRVTSAAEPPFGRWVPASEWKALMRPDRPFCLGEIGRDLAREDIHPPFYFWLLHGWTLVFGVGLWTGLSLNIVFAALTTLALFGLGRRVLGDPLRAAAVAAVWSFSPAAIRVFAEARQYELLALLAVLFVWQCVRFCDPPTRSPRRDALGLAALAAAGALAQFLFGLVVAAGAALLVARLWPSRRRLLAWGLASIAAGYAVFSLLHPEFLLSLRRAREQAGEGALALLPGRAEATVDTLAELVIPPLLARGWVAYAACALLAGMTALAIRAGSRARMNRRGVAAEPAHGERDRHGARLERLSPPAMALVFAGLAAAHAVLFLSFLSPGGAMDFKHLSAVWPFAAFVPVLAIGALPRRARVPAGVVGGTLLAAAGAIAALGHYPASGPTPALERADAVLIDNVARGVLPRVVWRLRDDTRVFAADQRHLLAHRRDWLDELDRGDVFVGGLPASDPRYGNGPELGRRVAAAISERHRLRALPDPLEPGFVFGLQDPLRSVAASPRPGRKRARM
;
A
#
# COMPACT_ATOMS: atom_id res chain seq x y z
N MET A 1 0.78 39.16 2.76
CA MET A 1 1.57 38.21 3.59
C MET A 1 2.89 37.88 2.91
N PRO A 2 4.03 37.86 3.60
CA PRO A 2 5.27 37.36 3.00
C PRO A 2 5.13 35.92 2.57
N ARG A 3 5.63 35.57 1.37
CA ARG A 3 5.50 34.23 0.74
C ARG A 3 5.85 33.05 1.66
N ARG A 4 6.79 33.27 2.61
CA ARG A 4 7.17 32.22 3.59
C ARG A 4 6.03 31.89 4.57
N ARG A 5 5.31 32.90 5.07
CA ARG A 5 4.16 32.69 5.99
C ARG A 5 3.03 31.92 5.27
N LEU A 6 2.74 32.31 4.04
CA LEU A 6 1.73 31.60 3.23
C LEU A 6 2.13 30.14 2.95
N ALA A 7 3.41 29.87 2.66
CA ALA A 7 3.92 28.53 2.46
C ALA A 7 3.81 27.66 3.73
N LEU A 8 4.13 28.24 4.89
CA LEU A 8 3.99 27.53 6.17
C LEU A 8 2.51 27.27 6.50
N LEU A 9 1.64 28.23 6.28
CA LEU A 9 0.19 28.04 6.47
C LEU A 9 -0.32 26.90 5.57
N LEU A 10 0.02 26.91 4.27
CA LEU A 10 -0.38 25.86 3.35
C LEU A 10 0.16 24.47 3.78
N LEU A 11 1.41 24.41 4.26
CA LEU A 11 2.00 23.17 4.76
C LEU A 11 1.27 22.65 6.01
N VAL A 12 0.96 23.53 6.97
CA VAL A 12 0.20 23.17 8.17
C VAL A 12 -1.21 22.72 7.81
N CYS A 13 -1.89 23.43 6.90
CA CYS A 13 -3.21 23.01 6.40
C CYS A 13 -3.15 21.66 5.68
N ALA A 14 -2.08 21.41 4.89
CA ALA A 14 -1.90 20.12 4.23
C ALA A 14 -1.70 18.98 5.23
N LEU A 15 -0.85 19.17 6.24
CA LEU A 15 -0.63 18.19 7.30
C LEU A 15 -1.90 17.93 8.12
N ALA A 16 -2.52 19.00 8.64
CA ALA A 16 -3.70 18.86 9.48
C ALA A 16 -4.90 18.29 8.70
N GLY A 17 -5.19 18.83 7.51
CA GLY A 17 -6.32 18.40 6.69
C GLY A 17 -6.17 16.98 6.20
N SER A 18 -4.99 16.59 5.71
CA SER A 18 -4.77 15.22 5.25
C SER A 18 -4.74 14.19 6.39
N THR A 19 -4.25 14.58 7.58
CA THR A 19 -4.33 13.74 8.78
C THR A 19 -5.78 13.56 9.21
N ALA A 20 -6.57 14.65 9.24
CA ALA A 20 -7.99 14.57 9.56
C ALA A 20 -8.77 13.66 8.58
N LEU A 21 -8.49 13.75 7.28
CA LEU A 21 -9.09 12.85 6.28
C LEU A 21 -8.72 11.39 6.52
N ARG A 22 -7.47 11.09 6.86
CA ARG A 22 -7.02 9.73 7.18
C ARG A 22 -7.69 9.21 8.45
N VAL A 23 -7.77 10.04 9.48
CA VAL A 23 -8.46 9.67 10.73
C VAL A 23 -9.95 9.42 10.46
N ALA A 24 -10.62 10.31 9.73
CA ALA A 24 -12.03 10.14 9.36
C ALA A 24 -12.25 8.86 8.53
N GLY A 25 -11.41 8.63 7.51
CA GLY A 25 -11.51 7.41 6.69
C GLY A 25 -11.22 6.12 7.47
N GLY A 26 -10.36 6.17 8.49
CA GLY A 26 -10.05 5.02 9.36
C GLY A 26 -11.10 4.78 10.44
N ALA A 27 -11.98 5.75 10.74
CA ALA A 27 -12.98 5.62 11.80
C ALA A 27 -14.00 4.50 11.55
N ASP A 28 -14.30 4.24 10.27
CA ASP A 28 -15.25 3.19 9.85
C ASP A 28 -14.59 1.81 9.70
N LYS A 29 -13.32 1.67 10.02
CA LYS A 29 -12.60 0.40 9.94
C LYS A 29 -13.07 -0.58 10.99
N GLN A 30 -13.60 -1.73 10.57
CA GLN A 30 -14.22 -2.71 11.44
C GLN A 30 -13.45 -4.02 11.59
N GLY A 31 -12.37 -4.20 10.84
CA GLY A 31 -11.57 -5.42 10.87
C GLY A 31 -10.24 -5.23 10.13
N PHE A 32 -9.39 -6.22 10.24
CA PHE A 32 -8.18 -6.29 9.42
C PHE A 32 -8.53 -6.74 8.00
N SER A 33 -7.85 -6.21 7.00
CA SER A 33 -7.82 -6.80 5.66
C SER A 33 -7.01 -8.11 5.67
N HIS A 34 -7.05 -8.85 4.57
CA HIS A 34 -6.25 -10.07 4.42
C HIS A 34 -4.76 -9.78 4.66
N ASP A 35 -4.25 -8.77 3.99
CA ASP A 35 -2.83 -8.38 4.05
C ASP A 35 -2.43 -7.85 5.42
N GLU A 36 -3.31 -7.12 6.10
CA GLU A 36 -3.04 -6.59 7.43
C GLU A 36 -2.97 -7.68 8.49
N SER A 37 -3.87 -8.68 8.43
CA SER A 37 -3.87 -9.78 9.39
C SER A 37 -2.55 -10.56 9.33
N ILE A 38 -1.99 -10.75 8.12
CA ILE A 38 -0.65 -11.33 7.94
C ILE A 38 0.43 -10.41 8.51
N SER A 39 0.30 -9.09 8.30
CA SER A 39 1.27 -8.12 8.85
C SER A 39 1.30 -8.12 10.36
N VAL A 40 0.13 -8.26 11.00
CA VAL A 40 0.03 -8.34 12.47
C VAL A 40 0.67 -9.62 12.99
N LEU A 41 0.41 -10.78 12.36
CA LEU A 41 1.07 -12.05 12.69
C LEU A 41 2.59 -11.96 12.57
N ALA A 42 3.09 -11.37 11.47
CA ALA A 42 4.52 -11.18 11.27
C ALA A 42 5.13 -10.26 12.34
N ALA A 43 4.47 -9.13 12.62
CA ALA A 43 4.92 -8.19 13.65
C ALA A 43 4.80 -8.75 15.07
N ALA A 44 3.92 -9.73 15.29
CA ALA A 44 3.81 -10.45 16.56
C ALA A 44 4.87 -11.55 16.74
N CYS A 45 5.72 -11.81 15.73
CA CYS A 45 6.72 -12.91 15.70
C CYS A 45 6.12 -14.32 15.69
N HIS A 46 4.88 -14.45 15.22
CA HIS A 46 4.15 -15.73 15.21
C HIS A 46 3.76 -16.18 13.80
N GLN A 47 4.27 -15.55 12.74
CA GLN A 47 3.92 -15.95 11.37
C GLN A 47 4.39 -17.38 11.06
N GLY A 48 5.60 -17.75 11.49
CA GLY A 48 6.14 -19.10 11.35
C GLY A 48 5.35 -20.14 12.16
N ASP A 49 5.02 -19.84 13.41
CA ASP A 49 4.19 -20.70 14.27
C ASP A 49 2.79 -20.89 13.67
N TYR A 50 2.16 -19.81 13.24
CA TYR A 50 0.85 -19.88 12.59
C TYR A 50 0.89 -20.75 11.33
N THR A 51 1.93 -20.56 10.49
CA THR A 51 2.07 -21.38 9.26
C THR A 51 2.31 -22.84 9.60
N ARG A 52 3.15 -23.15 10.59
CA ARG A 52 3.42 -24.52 11.04
C ARG A 52 2.14 -25.20 11.52
N VAL A 53 1.42 -24.58 12.44
CA VAL A 53 0.16 -25.10 12.99
C VAL A 53 -0.88 -25.35 11.89
N THR A 54 -1.08 -24.40 10.99
CA THR A 54 -2.10 -24.52 9.95
C THR A 54 -1.70 -25.46 8.80
N SER A 55 -0.41 -25.61 8.50
CA SER A 55 0.07 -26.51 7.43
C SER A 55 0.21 -27.96 7.86
N ALA A 56 0.64 -28.20 9.12
CA ALA A 56 0.77 -29.53 9.69
C ALA A 56 -0.53 -30.05 10.29
N ALA A 57 -1.60 -29.26 10.29
CA ALA A 57 -2.86 -29.54 10.97
C ALA A 57 -2.67 -29.88 12.47
N GLU A 58 -1.72 -29.18 13.13
CA GLU A 58 -1.44 -29.35 14.55
C GLU A 58 -2.46 -28.55 15.40
N PRO A 59 -2.75 -29.02 16.64
CA PRO A 59 -3.58 -28.23 17.55
C PRO A 59 -3.02 -26.80 17.76
N PRO A 60 -3.88 -25.79 17.84
CA PRO A 60 -5.34 -25.82 17.95
C PRO A 60 -6.10 -26.00 16.64
N PHE A 61 -5.43 -26.15 15.47
CA PHE A 61 -6.07 -26.38 14.18
C PHE A 61 -6.81 -27.73 14.15
N GLY A 62 -8.03 -27.75 13.67
CA GLY A 62 -8.88 -28.94 13.65
C GLY A 62 -9.50 -29.30 15.01
N ARG A 63 -9.54 -28.36 15.95
CA ARG A 63 -10.20 -28.52 17.28
C ARG A 63 -11.03 -27.30 17.65
N TRP A 64 -12.02 -27.52 18.49
CA TRP A 64 -12.76 -26.44 19.13
C TRP A 64 -11.91 -25.80 20.23
N VAL A 65 -11.57 -24.53 20.05
CA VAL A 65 -10.83 -23.72 21.04
C VAL A 65 -11.45 -22.34 21.15
N PRO A 66 -11.29 -21.63 22.26
CA PRO A 66 -11.73 -20.24 22.36
C PRO A 66 -10.95 -19.34 21.42
N ALA A 67 -11.58 -18.30 20.89
CA ALA A 67 -10.96 -17.34 19.96
C ALA A 67 -9.72 -16.67 20.56
N SER A 68 -9.65 -16.55 21.87
CA SER A 68 -8.48 -16.02 22.59
C SER A 68 -7.18 -16.77 22.30
N GLU A 69 -7.23 -18.09 22.07
CA GLU A 69 -6.02 -18.87 21.70
C GLU A 69 -5.46 -18.41 20.34
N TRP A 70 -6.34 -18.21 19.36
CA TRP A 70 -5.93 -17.71 18.04
C TRP A 70 -5.49 -16.25 18.07
N LYS A 71 -6.16 -15.41 18.89
CA LYS A 71 -5.77 -14.01 19.09
C LYS A 71 -4.41 -13.87 19.76
N ALA A 72 -4.01 -14.84 20.56
CA ALA A 72 -2.68 -14.85 21.20
C ALA A 72 -1.56 -14.80 20.14
N LEU A 73 -1.72 -15.49 19.01
CA LEU A 73 -0.76 -15.44 17.89
C LEU A 73 -0.66 -14.06 17.23
N MET A 74 -1.64 -13.19 17.42
CA MET A 74 -1.63 -11.82 16.88
C MET A 74 -1.04 -10.80 17.84
N ARG A 75 -0.64 -11.20 19.05
CA ARG A 75 -0.08 -10.33 20.08
C ARG A 75 1.39 -10.69 20.32
N PRO A 76 2.31 -9.71 20.32
CA PRO A 76 3.71 -10.01 20.60
C PRO A 76 3.85 -10.45 22.05
N ASP A 77 4.43 -11.60 22.26
CA ASP A 77 4.77 -12.18 23.59
C ASP A 77 6.26 -12.00 23.92
N ARG A 78 7.07 -11.68 22.91
CA ARG A 78 8.51 -11.50 23.01
C ARG A 78 8.93 -10.12 22.47
N PRO A 79 9.62 -9.31 23.27
CA PRO A 79 10.16 -8.03 22.77
C PRO A 79 11.38 -8.28 21.87
N PHE A 80 11.50 -7.45 20.82
CA PHE A 80 12.68 -7.40 19.94
C PHE A 80 13.05 -8.69 19.20
N CYS A 81 12.08 -9.53 18.83
CA CYS A 81 12.27 -10.75 18.03
C CYS A 81 12.56 -10.47 16.53
N LEU A 82 13.33 -9.41 16.23
CA LEU A 82 13.54 -8.89 14.87
C LEU A 82 14.13 -9.92 13.91
N GLY A 83 15.03 -10.81 14.40
CA GLY A 83 15.62 -11.86 13.59
C GLY A 83 14.61 -12.94 13.19
N GLU A 84 13.64 -13.23 14.05
CA GLU A 84 12.55 -14.17 13.79
C GLU A 84 11.60 -13.60 12.73
N ILE A 85 11.15 -12.35 12.91
CA ILE A 85 10.36 -11.64 11.90
C ILE A 85 11.05 -11.72 10.53
N GLY A 86 12.35 -11.45 10.46
CA GLY A 86 13.09 -11.49 9.19
C GLY A 86 13.14 -12.88 8.55
N ARG A 87 13.34 -13.94 9.36
CA ARG A 87 13.35 -15.33 8.89
C ARG A 87 11.97 -15.81 8.43
N ASP A 88 10.94 -15.52 9.21
CA ASP A 88 9.57 -15.93 8.89
C ASP A 88 9.10 -15.27 7.60
N LEU A 89 9.36 -13.97 7.43
CA LEU A 89 9.05 -13.26 6.19
C LEU A 89 9.80 -13.85 4.98
N ALA A 90 11.07 -14.21 5.13
CA ALA A 90 11.83 -14.84 4.05
C ALA A 90 11.28 -16.21 3.65
N ARG A 91 10.78 -16.99 4.63
CA ARG A 91 10.29 -18.35 4.43
C ARG A 91 8.81 -18.42 4.07
N GLU A 92 8.01 -17.50 4.61
CA GLU A 92 6.56 -17.57 4.54
C GLU A 92 5.92 -16.45 3.71
N ASP A 93 6.67 -15.39 3.39
CA ASP A 93 6.19 -14.23 2.66
C ASP A 93 7.20 -13.81 1.58
N ILE A 94 6.88 -12.76 0.83
CA ILE A 94 7.73 -12.17 -0.22
C ILE A 94 8.20 -10.76 0.15
N HIS A 95 7.97 -10.32 1.38
CA HIS A 95 8.23 -8.95 1.83
C HIS A 95 9.48 -8.86 2.71
N PRO A 96 10.33 -7.82 2.51
CA PRO A 96 11.45 -7.54 3.40
C PRO A 96 10.97 -7.04 4.78
N PRO A 97 11.83 -7.14 5.84
CA PRO A 97 11.36 -7.05 7.23
C PRO A 97 11.21 -5.66 7.83
N PHE A 98 11.71 -4.57 7.22
CA PHE A 98 11.87 -3.29 7.90
C PHE A 98 10.56 -2.68 8.39
N TYR A 99 9.50 -2.73 7.58
CA TYR A 99 8.18 -2.26 8.00
C TYR A 99 7.66 -3.06 9.19
N PHE A 100 7.83 -4.37 9.18
CA PHE A 100 7.34 -5.27 10.23
C PHE A 100 8.13 -5.09 11.53
N TRP A 101 9.42 -4.77 11.46
CA TRP A 101 10.22 -4.36 12.63
C TRP A 101 9.68 -3.07 13.26
N LEU A 102 9.33 -2.08 12.43
CA LEU A 102 8.74 -0.82 12.92
C LEU A 102 7.33 -1.05 13.48
N LEU A 103 6.53 -1.89 12.82
CA LEU A 103 5.20 -2.27 13.30
C LEU A 103 5.29 -3.05 14.62
N HIS A 104 6.27 -3.97 14.75
CA HIS A 104 6.55 -4.67 16.01
C HIS A 104 6.83 -3.68 17.15
N GLY A 105 7.79 -2.78 16.96
CA GLY A 105 8.09 -1.74 17.94
C GLY A 105 6.87 -0.87 18.28
N TRP A 106 6.04 -0.56 17.29
CA TRP A 106 4.80 0.20 17.46
C TRP A 106 3.76 -0.58 18.28
N THR A 107 3.62 -1.88 18.01
CA THR A 107 2.69 -2.75 18.79
C THR A 107 3.15 -2.97 20.23
N LEU A 108 4.45 -2.99 20.51
CA LEU A 108 4.97 -3.06 21.88
C LEU A 108 4.60 -1.81 22.71
N VAL A 109 4.45 -0.64 22.06
CA VAL A 109 4.12 0.62 22.75
C VAL A 109 2.61 0.84 22.85
N PHE A 110 1.87 0.59 21.77
CA PHE A 110 0.46 0.96 21.65
C PHE A 110 -0.49 -0.25 21.68
N GLY A 111 0.03 -1.46 21.77
CA GLY A 111 -0.75 -2.68 21.67
C GLY A 111 -1.17 -3.01 20.24
N VAL A 112 -1.88 -4.14 20.06
CA VAL A 112 -2.45 -4.56 18.79
C VAL A 112 -3.91 -4.14 18.71
N GLY A 113 -4.28 -3.46 17.65
CA GLY A 113 -5.63 -3.01 17.38
C GLY A 113 -5.80 -2.53 15.94
N LEU A 114 -7.03 -2.24 15.53
CA LEU A 114 -7.34 -1.80 14.18
C LEU A 114 -6.61 -0.50 13.78
N TRP A 115 -6.28 0.33 14.78
CA TRP A 115 -5.59 1.60 14.60
C TRP A 115 -4.06 1.49 14.62
N THR A 116 -3.50 0.37 15.00
CA THR A 116 -2.04 0.23 15.19
C THR A 116 -1.28 0.48 13.88
N GLY A 117 -1.64 -0.20 12.82
CA GLY A 117 -1.03 0.02 11.51
C GLY A 117 -1.39 1.37 10.89
N LEU A 118 -2.65 1.81 11.04
CA LEU A 118 -3.10 3.11 10.53
C LEU A 118 -2.34 4.27 11.16
N SER A 119 -2.19 4.28 12.49
CA SER A 119 -1.48 5.36 13.20
C SER A 119 -0.01 5.43 12.80
N LEU A 120 0.66 4.29 12.63
CA LEU A 120 2.03 4.23 12.12
C LEU A 120 2.13 4.80 10.69
N ASN A 121 1.21 4.43 9.81
CA ASN A 121 1.17 4.93 8.44
C ASN A 121 0.84 6.43 8.37
N ILE A 122 0.00 6.97 9.28
CA ILE A 122 -0.25 8.42 9.39
C ILE A 122 1.06 9.17 9.71
N VAL A 123 1.90 8.61 10.59
CA VAL A 123 3.23 9.19 10.89
C VAL A 123 4.10 9.21 9.63
N PHE A 124 4.16 8.10 8.88
CA PHE A 124 4.93 8.07 7.63
C PHE A 124 4.40 9.04 6.58
N ALA A 125 3.09 9.17 6.43
CA ALA A 125 2.46 10.12 5.51
C ALA A 125 2.80 11.58 5.87
N ALA A 126 2.76 11.93 7.15
CA ALA A 126 3.16 13.24 7.63
C ALA A 126 4.65 13.52 7.37
N LEU A 127 5.52 12.57 7.64
CA LEU A 127 6.95 12.67 7.35
C LEU A 127 7.22 12.78 5.84
N THR A 128 6.48 12.05 5.00
CA THR A 128 6.56 12.17 3.53
C THR A 128 6.18 13.56 3.07
N THR A 129 5.12 14.15 3.63
CA THR A 129 4.69 15.53 3.34
C THR A 129 5.80 16.55 3.68
N LEU A 130 6.44 16.40 4.84
CA LEU A 130 7.56 17.23 5.25
C LEU A 130 8.79 17.04 4.38
N ALA A 131 9.11 15.80 4.03
CA ALA A 131 10.23 15.47 3.15
C ALA A 131 10.03 16.04 1.74
N LEU A 132 8.81 15.95 1.18
CA LEU A 132 8.47 16.56 -0.10
C LEU A 132 8.58 18.09 -0.07
N PHE A 133 8.15 18.74 1.01
CA PHE A 133 8.38 20.16 1.19
C PHE A 133 9.87 20.50 1.17
N GLY A 134 10.70 19.71 1.88
CA GLY A 134 12.15 19.88 1.91
C GLY A 134 12.81 19.68 0.54
N LEU A 135 12.46 18.60 -0.15
CA LEU A 135 12.91 18.32 -1.52
C LEU A 135 12.44 19.42 -2.50
N GLY A 136 11.17 19.79 -2.41
CA GLY A 136 10.58 20.84 -3.26
C GLY A 136 11.27 22.18 -3.08
N ARG A 137 11.57 22.59 -1.84
CA ARG A 137 12.35 23.82 -1.57
C ARG A 137 13.71 23.80 -2.24
N ARG A 138 14.37 22.65 -2.22
CA ARG A 138 15.71 22.51 -2.80
C ARG A 138 15.69 22.56 -4.32
N VAL A 139 14.74 21.88 -4.94
CA VAL A 139 14.63 21.75 -6.39
C VAL A 139 13.99 22.99 -7.04
N LEU A 140 12.88 23.49 -6.46
CA LEU A 140 12.11 24.58 -7.03
C LEU A 140 12.60 25.98 -6.60
N GLY A 141 13.31 26.07 -5.47
CA GLY A 141 13.81 27.33 -4.91
C GLY A 141 12.72 28.30 -4.39
N ASP A 142 11.45 27.91 -4.45
CA ASP A 142 10.29 28.70 -4.02
C ASP A 142 9.52 27.92 -2.94
N PRO A 143 9.43 28.46 -1.71
CA PRO A 143 8.76 27.77 -0.61
C PRO A 143 7.26 27.56 -0.85
N LEU A 144 6.58 28.45 -1.59
CA LEU A 144 5.15 28.29 -1.86
C LEU A 144 4.89 27.13 -2.85
N ARG A 145 5.72 27.03 -3.89
CA ARG A 145 5.65 25.87 -4.82
C ARG A 145 6.00 24.56 -4.11
N ALA A 146 6.96 24.58 -3.20
CA ALA A 146 7.30 23.41 -2.40
C ALA A 146 6.13 22.98 -1.50
N ALA A 147 5.45 23.95 -0.85
CA ALA A 147 4.25 23.66 -0.08
C ALA A 147 3.09 23.16 -0.95
N ALA A 148 2.96 23.65 -2.18
CA ALA A 148 1.98 23.13 -3.13
C ALA A 148 2.26 21.68 -3.53
N VAL A 149 3.53 21.29 -3.76
CA VAL A 149 3.90 19.88 -3.99
C VAL A 149 3.51 19.00 -2.81
N ALA A 150 3.84 19.44 -1.58
CA ALA A 150 3.47 18.73 -0.37
C ALA A 150 1.93 18.59 -0.23
N ALA A 151 1.17 19.63 -0.53
CA ALA A 151 -0.29 19.61 -0.50
C ALA A 151 -0.88 18.69 -1.57
N VAL A 152 -0.36 18.72 -2.80
CA VAL A 152 -0.80 17.79 -3.88
C VAL A 152 -0.63 16.34 -3.46
N TRP A 153 0.51 15.98 -2.88
CA TRP A 153 0.73 14.66 -2.32
C TRP A 153 -0.27 14.33 -1.20
N SER A 154 -0.39 15.22 -0.21
CA SER A 154 -1.17 14.99 1.00
C SER A 154 -2.66 14.74 0.74
N PHE A 155 -3.22 15.36 -0.30
CA PHE A 155 -4.62 15.23 -0.70
C PHE A 155 -4.83 14.32 -1.92
N SER A 156 -3.78 13.70 -2.47
CA SER A 156 -3.98 12.79 -3.59
C SER A 156 -4.79 11.55 -3.16
N PRO A 157 -5.75 11.09 -3.95
CA PRO A 157 -6.55 9.89 -3.65
C PRO A 157 -5.68 8.67 -3.37
N ALA A 158 -4.62 8.50 -4.16
CA ALA A 158 -3.66 7.43 -4.03
C ALA A 158 -2.94 7.45 -2.67
N ALA A 159 -2.41 8.60 -2.23
CA ALA A 159 -1.74 8.73 -0.94
C ALA A 159 -2.69 8.52 0.25
N ILE A 160 -3.96 8.89 0.10
CA ILE A 160 -4.96 8.67 1.13
C ILE A 160 -5.34 7.20 1.24
N ARG A 161 -5.41 6.46 0.14
CA ARG A 161 -5.74 5.02 0.17
C ARG A 161 -4.62 4.15 0.72
N VAL A 162 -3.36 4.46 0.40
CA VAL A 162 -2.20 3.65 0.81
C VAL A 162 -2.05 3.52 2.32
N PHE A 163 -2.41 4.57 3.09
CA PHE A 163 -2.29 4.54 4.54
C PHE A 163 -3.22 3.51 5.20
N ALA A 164 -4.33 3.19 4.56
CA ALA A 164 -5.43 2.44 5.13
C ALA A 164 -5.09 0.99 5.48
N GLU A 165 -4.06 0.42 4.87
CA GLU A 165 -3.57 -0.92 5.16
C GLU A 165 -2.29 -0.88 6.01
N ALA A 166 -2.19 -1.74 7.04
CA ALA A 166 -0.96 -1.95 7.81
C ALA A 166 0.10 -2.67 6.95
N ARG A 167 0.63 -1.97 5.95
CA ARG A 167 1.61 -2.45 4.97
C ARG A 167 2.70 -1.40 4.74
N GLN A 168 3.80 -1.82 4.18
CA GLN A 168 5.03 -1.03 3.98
C GLN A 168 4.93 0.14 2.99
N TYR A 169 3.80 0.36 2.34
CA TYR A 169 3.69 1.26 1.19
C TYR A 169 3.88 2.75 1.51
N GLU A 170 3.37 3.22 2.66
CA GLU A 170 3.63 4.60 3.12
C GLU A 170 5.10 4.80 3.54
N LEU A 171 5.70 3.80 4.18
CA LEU A 171 7.13 3.80 4.48
C LEU A 171 7.96 3.85 3.19
N LEU A 172 7.56 3.09 2.18
CA LEU A 172 8.23 3.08 0.87
C LEU A 172 8.18 4.45 0.19
N ALA A 173 7.03 5.14 0.25
CA ALA A 173 6.88 6.50 -0.26
C ALA A 173 7.84 7.47 0.45
N LEU A 174 7.91 7.42 1.78
CA LEU A 174 8.83 8.22 2.58
C LEU A 174 10.29 7.97 2.19
N LEU A 175 10.70 6.71 2.15
CA LEU A 175 12.09 6.32 1.83
C LEU A 175 12.46 6.71 0.41
N ALA A 176 11.54 6.61 -0.55
CA ALA A 176 11.76 7.05 -1.93
C ALA A 176 12.05 8.57 -2.00
N VAL A 177 11.26 9.38 -1.31
CA VAL A 177 11.47 10.83 -1.26
C VAL A 177 12.78 11.18 -0.58
N LEU A 178 13.07 10.56 0.56
CA LEU A 178 14.30 10.79 1.32
C LEU A 178 15.54 10.39 0.51
N PHE A 179 15.49 9.26 -0.20
CA PHE A 179 16.60 8.78 -1.03
C PHE A 179 16.88 9.73 -2.21
N VAL A 180 15.85 10.13 -2.95
CA VAL A 180 16.01 11.10 -4.04
C VAL A 180 16.47 12.45 -3.50
N TRP A 181 15.93 12.90 -2.36
CA TRP A 181 16.40 14.12 -1.70
C TRP A 181 17.89 14.02 -1.32
N GLN A 182 18.32 12.89 -0.79
CA GLN A 182 19.72 12.65 -0.46
C GLN A 182 20.61 12.61 -1.73
N CYS A 183 20.16 12.01 -2.84
CA CYS A 183 20.85 12.10 -4.13
C CYS A 183 21.03 13.55 -4.59
N VAL A 184 19.95 14.36 -4.48
CA VAL A 184 20.01 15.80 -4.82
C VAL A 184 21.00 16.53 -3.94
N ARG A 185 21.01 16.27 -2.63
CA ARG A 185 21.97 16.89 -1.69
C ARG A 185 23.41 16.49 -1.98
N PHE A 186 23.63 15.23 -2.31
CA PHE A 186 24.94 14.71 -2.64
C PHE A 186 25.54 15.34 -3.91
N CYS A 187 24.68 15.73 -4.87
CA CYS A 187 25.11 16.42 -6.09
C CYS A 187 25.51 17.89 -5.88
N ASP A 188 25.07 18.51 -4.79
CA ASP A 188 25.34 19.95 -4.56
C ASP A 188 26.79 20.21 -4.12
N PRO A 189 27.27 21.47 -4.25
CA PRO A 189 28.61 21.83 -3.77
C PRO A 189 28.75 21.55 -2.27
N PRO A 190 29.96 21.17 -1.82
CA PRO A 190 30.19 20.72 -0.46
C PRO A 190 30.03 21.88 0.53
N THR A 191 28.83 22.12 1.00
CA THR A 191 28.55 22.94 2.17
C THR A 191 28.64 22.14 3.46
N ARG A 192 28.73 20.79 3.38
CA ARG A 192 28.77 19.83 4.49
C ARG A 192 29.68 18.66 4.17
N SER A 193 29.98 17.84 5.16
CA SER A 193 30.87 16.68 5.05
C SER A 193 30.36 15.67 3.99
N PRO A 194 31.11 15.39 2.91
CA PRO A 194 30.73 14.40 1.90
C PRO A 194 30.50 13.00 2.50
N ARG A 195 31.20 12.69 3.61
CA ARG A 195 31.05 11.42 4.33
C ARG A 195 29.63 11.24 4.93
N ARG A 196 29.05 12.30 5.51
CA ARG A 196 27.67 12.23 6.06
C ARG A 196 26.65 12.00 4.97
N ASP A 197 26.82 12.66 3.82
CA ASP A 197 25.91 12.49 2.69
C ASP A 197 26.06 11.10 2.05
N ALA A 198 27.27 10.54 2.02
CA ALA A 198 27.55 9.17 1.59
C ALA A 198 26.90 8.13 2.53
N LEU A 199 27.05 8.31 3.85
CA LEU A 199 26.38 7.46 4.85
C LEU A 199 24.85 7.54 4.73
N GLY A 200 24.30 8.74 4.49
CA GLY A 200 22.88 8.91 4.23
C GLY A 200 22.38 8.13 3.01
N LEU A 201 23.16 8.13 1.90
CA LEU A 201 22.83 7.32 0.73
C LEU A 201 22.86 5.81 1.04
N ALA A 202 23.87 5.34 1.75
CA ALA A 202 23.99 3.94 2.13
C ALA A 202 22.84 3.52 3.06
N ALA A 203 22.55 4.30 4.09
CA ALA A 203 21.48 4.01 5.04
C ALA A 203 20.09 3.97 4.37
N LEU A 204 19.80 4.93 3.48
CA LEU A 204 18.53 4.98 2.77
C LEU A 204 18.42 3.89 1.71
N ALA A 205 19.52 3.49 1.05
CA ALA A 205 19.52 2.36 0.13
C ALA A 205 19.24 1.04 0.88
N ALA A 206 19.88 0.83 2.04
CA ALA A 206 19.62 -0.33 2.89
C ALA A 206 18.16 -0.36 3.42
N ALA A 207 17.71 0.75 4.02
CA ALA A 207 16.36 0.85 4.57
C ALA A 207 15.28 0.66 3.51
N GLY A 208 15.47 1.24 2.32
CA GLY A 208 14.54 1.09 1.21
C GLY A 208 14.47 -0.34 0.68
N ALA A 209 15.62 -1.01 0.51
CA ALA A 209 15.67 -2.41 0.11
C ALA A 209 15.06 -3.33 1.17
N LEU A 210 15.28 -3.04 2.47
CA LEU A 210 14.65 -3.74 3.60
C LEU A 210 13.16 -3.44 3.74
N ALA A 211 12.65 -2.35 3.15
CA ALA A 211 11.22 -2.05 3.16
C ALA A 211 10.48 -2.73 2.00
N GLN A 212 11.06 -2.72 0.78
CA GLN A 212 10.44 -3.33 -0.40
C GLN A 212 11.47 -3.54 -1.52
N PHE A 213 11.45 -4.71 -2.17
CA PHE A 213 12.36 -5.02 -3.28
C PHE A 213 12.19 -4.07 -4.48
N LEU A 214 10.97 -3.58 -4.74
CA LEU A 214 10.70 -2.58 -5.79
C LEU A 214 11.44 -1.25 -5.58
N PHE A 215 11.98 -1.00 -4.38
CA PHE A 215 12.84 0.15 -4.12
C PHE A 215 14.08 0.17 -5.01
N GLY A 216 14.50 -0.97 -5.56
CA GLY A 216 15.57 -1.05 -6.56
C GLY A 216 15.35 -0.13 -7.76
N LEU A 217 14.09 0.10 -8.18
CA LEU A 217 13.77 1.07 -9.25
C LEU A 217 14.03 2.51 -8.83
N VAL A 218 13.75 2.86 -7.56
CA VAL A 218 14.06 4.19 -7.01
C VAL A 218 15.58 4.39 -6.94
N VAL A 219 16.32 3.34 -6.55
CA VAL A 219 17.78 3.36 -6.52
C VAL A 219 18.35 3.53 -7.93
N ALA A 220 17.80 2.83 -8.93
CA ALA A 220 18.21 3.00 -10.33
C ALA A 220 17.96 4.44 -10.83
N ALA A 221 16.79 5.03 -10.52
CA ALA A 221 16.48 6.41 -10.85
C ALA A 221 17.43 7.41 -10.15
N GLY A 222 17.74 7.19 -8.88
CA GLY A 222 18.71 7.99 -8.12
C GLY A 222 20.13 7.86 -8.65
N ALA A 223 20.57 6.65 -8.99
CA ALA A 223 21.88 6.40 -9.62
C ALA A 223 21.97 7.11 -11.00
N ALA A 224 20.92 7.03 -11.81
CA ALA A 224 20.85 7.76 -13.08
C ALA A 224 20.96 9.28 -12.87
N LEU A 225 20.31 9.81 -11.81
CA LEU A 225 20.42 11.22 -11.43
C LEU A 225 21.86 11.58 -11.03
N LEU A 226 22.55 10.74 -10.22
CA LEU A 226 23.95 10.93 -9.85
C LEU A 226 24.86 10.93 -11.09
N VAL A 227 24.68 9.94 -11.98
CA VAL A 227 25.43 9.85 -13.24
C VAL A 227 25.22 11.10 -14.08
N ALA A 228 23.97 11.48 -14.35
CA ALA A 228 23.66 12.65 -15.18
C ALA A 228 24.25 13.97 -14.65
N ARG A 229 24.45 14.06 -13.33
CA ARG A 229 24.94 15.28 -12.66
C ARG A 229 26.43 15.30 -12.42
N LEU A 230 27.04 14.15 -12.10
CA LEU A 230 28.41 14.08 -11.62
C LEU A 230 29.40 13.55 -12.68
N TRP A 231 28.93 12.75 -13.65
CA TRP A 231 29.77 12.15 -14.67
C TRP A 231 30.63 13.17 -15.46
N PRO A 232 30.07 14.31 -15.91
CA PRO A 232 30.84 15.26 -16.71
C PRO A 232 32.00 15.93 -15.96
N SER A 233 31.85 16.14 -14.64
CA SER A 233 32.76 17.04 -13.91
C SER A 233 33.29 16.49 -12.59
N ARG A 234 32.70 15.43 -12.02
CA ARG A 234 33.01 14.95 -10.66
C ARG A 234 32.98 13.43 -10.53
N ARG A 235 33.70 12.73 -11.40
CA ARG A 235 33.71 11.25 -11.47
C ARG A 235 34.08 10.58 -10.15
N ARG A 236 35.01 11.17 -9.35
CA ARG A 236 35.37 10.63 -8.01
C ARG A 236 34.16 10.68 -7.06
N LEU A 237 33.44 11.78 -7.05
CA LEU A 237 32.24 11.92 -6.20
C LEU A 237 31.14 10.94 -6.67
N LEU A 238 30.97 10.75 -7.99
CA LEU A 238 30.07 9.74 -8.52
C LEU A 238 30.43 8.34 -8.03
N ALA A 239 31.72 7.96 -8.13
CA ALA A 239 32.19 6.66 -7.65
C ALA A 239 31.88 6.48 -6.14
N TRP A 240 32.07 7.51 -5.33
CA TRP A 240 31.70 7.48 -3.92
C TRP A 240 30.19 7.31 -3.71
N GLY A 241 29.36 8.01 -4.45
CA GLY A 241 27.91 7.87 -4.37
C GLY A 241 27.43 6.46 -4.72
N LEU A 242 27.95 5.89 -5.81
CA LEU A 242 27.63 4.52 -6.23
C LEU A 242 28.17 3.48 -5.25
N ALA A 243 29.39 3.65 -4.74
CA ALA A 243 29.94 2.78 -3.71
C ALA A 243 29.12 2.82 -2.40
N SER A 244 28.58 3.99 -2.03
CA SER A 244 27.70 4.12 -0.86
C SER A 244 26.38 3.39 -1.05
N ILE A 245 25.78 3.45 -2.24
CA ILE A 245 24.58 2.68 -2.59
C ILE A 245 24.90 1.18 -2.50
N ALA A 246 26.00 0.73 -3.07
CA ALA A 246 26.45 -0.67 -3.01
C ALA A 246 26.67 -1.14 -1.55
N ALA A 247 27.30 -0.28 -0.72
CA ALA A 247 27.45 -0.57 0.72
C ALA A 247 26.09 -0.70 1.42
N GLY A 248 25.08 0.12 1.05
CA GLY A 248 23.73 -0.03 1.56
C GLY A 248 23.11 -1.39 1.22
N TYR A 249 23.29 -1.88 -0.01
CA TYR A 249 22.84 -3.22 -0.40
C TYR A 249 23.61 -4.34 0.30
N ALA A 250 24.90 -4.16 0.59
CA ALA A 250 25.65 -5.10 1.42
C ALA A 250 25.08 -5.18 2.84
N VAL A 251 24.74 -4.04 3.45
CA VAL A 251 24.04 -4.00 4.76
C VAL A 251 22.66 -4.68 4.66
N PHE A 252 21.88 -4.41 3.61
CA PHE A 252 20.62 -5.12 3.37
C PHE A 252 20.81 -6.64 3.35
N SER A 253 21.80 -7.14 2.60
CA SER A 253 22.07 -8.58 2.48
C SER A 253 22.52 -9.22 3.79
N LEU A 254 23.23 -8.47 4.65
CA LEU A 254 23.62 -8.92 5.99
C LEU A 254 22.42 -8.98 6.95
N LEU A 255 21.51 -8.01 6.87
CA LEU A 255 20.34 -7.94 7.76
C LEU A 255 19.19 -8.84 7.30
N HIS A 256 19.18 -9.25 6.03
CA HIS A 256 18.17 -10.15 5.46
C HIS A 256 18.83 -11.22 4.58
N PRO A 257 19.61 -12.14 5.18
CA PRO A 257 20.44 -13.10 4.44
C PRO A 257 19.63 -14.08 3.59
N GLU A 258 18.40 -14.39 3.98
CA GLU A 258 17.51 -15.31 3.26
C GLU A 258 16.68 -14.61 2.16
N PHE A 259 16.98 -13.35 1.78
CA PHE A 259 16.17 -12.59 0.80
C PHE A 259 16.01 -13.28 -0.56
N LEU A 260 16.96 -14.12 -0.95
CA LEU A 260 16.89 -14.90 -2.19
C LEU A 260 15.73 -15.91 -2.19
N LEU A 261 15.32 -16.41 -1.01
CA LEU A 261 14.15 -17.28 -0.89
C LEU A 261 12.87 -16.52 -1.20
N SER A 262 12.72 -15.31 -0.66
CA SER A 262 11.60 -14.42 -0.98
C SER A 262 11.51 -14.11 -2.48
N LEU A 263 12.66 -13.84 -3.14
CA LEU A 263 12.71 -13.57 -4.57
C LEU A 263 12.36 -14.81 -5.41
N ARG A 264 12.80 -16.01 -5.02
CA ARG A 264 12.41 -17.27 -5.68
C ARG A 264 10.90 -17.47 -5.58
N ARG A 265 10.33 -17.30 -4.39
CA ARG A 265 8.88 -17.38 -4.17
C ARG A 265 8.09 -16.39 -5.02
N ALA A 266 8.52 -15.14 -5.06
CA ALA A 266 7.91 -14.12 -5.90
C ALA A 266 7.91 -14.52 -7.38
N ARG A 267 8.99 -15.18 -7.84
CA ARG A 267 9.10 -15.71 -9.20
C ARG A 267 8.18 -16.92 -9.44
N GLU A 268 8.10 -17.83 -8.48
CA GLU A 268 7.21 -19.01 -8.56
C GLU A 268 5.73 -18.58 -8.59
N GLN A 269 5.36 -17.56 -7.83
CA GLN A 269 4.02 -16.97 -7.87
C GLN A 269 3.72 -16.25 -9.20
N ALA A 270 4.74 -15.87 -9.97
CA ALA A 270 4.54 -15.15 -11.23
C ALA A 270 3.96 -16.03 -12.36
N GLY A 271 4.05 -17.36 -12.29
CA GLY A 271 3.42 -18.31 -13.20
C GLY A 271 3.83 -18.21 -14.67
N GLU A 272 3.43 -19.20 -15.47
CA GLU A 272 3.61 -19.20 -16.93
C GLU A 272 2.37 -18.58 -17.61
N GLY A 273 2.54 -17.86 -18.73
CA GLY A 273 1.42 -17.32 -19.53
C GLY A 273 1.29 -15.81 -19.57
N ALA A 274 2.38 -15.07 -19.31
CA ALA A 274 2.40 -13.61 -19.26
C ALA A 274 1.78 -12.90 -20.48
N LEU A 275 1.91 -13.43 -21.68
CA LEU A 275 1.45 -12.79 -22.93
C LEU A 275 -0.07 -12.76 -23.07
N ALA A 276 -0.77 -13.82 -22.67
CA ALA A 276 -2.24 -13.90 -22.76
C ALA A 276 -2.93 -12.89 -21.82
N LEU A 277 -2.25 -12.46 -20.76
CA LEU A 277 -2.77 -11.55 -19.75
C LEU A 277 -2.43 -10.07 -20.03
N LEU A 278 -1.65 -9.77 -21.07
CA LEU A 278 -1.21 -8.42 -21.39
C LEU A 278 -2.35 -7.40 -21.55
N PRO A 279 -3.47 -7.67 -22.24
CA PRO A 279 -4.55 -6.68 -22.40
C PRO A 279 -5.17 -6.28 -21.06
N GLY A 280 -5.52 -7.26 -20.22
CA GLY A 280 -6.09 -6.99 -18.90
C GLY A 280 -5.11 -6.27 -17.96
N ARG A 281 -3.81 -6.61 -18.04
CA ARG A 281 -2.77 -5.92 -17.28
C ARG A 281 -2.55 -4.48 -17.75
N ALA A 282 -2.63 -4.23 -19.06
CA ALA A 282 -2.53 -2.89 -19.61
C ALA A 282 -3.69 -2.00 -19.15
N GLU A 283 -4.91 -2.51 -19.17
CA GLU A 283 -6.09 -1.81 -18.65
C GLU A 283 -5.95 -1.51 -17.16
N ALA A 284 -5.61 -2.49 -16.34
CA ALA A 284 -5.38 -2.31 -14.90
C ALA A 284 -4.25 -1.30 -14.62
N THR A 285 -3.21 -1.25 -15.46
CA THR A 285 -2.12 -0.28 -15.34
C THR A 285 -2.63 1.14 -15.61
N VAL A 286 -3.47 1.33 -16.64
CA VAL A 286 -4.08 2.62 -16.95
C VAL A 286 -5.01 3.07 -15.82
N ASP A 287 -5.87 2.19 -15.32
CA ASP A 287 -6.77 2.48 -14.20
C ASP A 287 -5.99 2.91 -12.96
N THR A 288 -4.93 2.16 -12.61
CA THR A 288 -4.08 2.47 -11.46
C THR A 288 -3.33 3.81 -11.62
N LEU A 289 -2.81 4.13 -12.81
CA LEU A 289 -2.18 5.42 -13.06
C LEU A 289 -3.18 6.58 -12.99
N ALA A 290 -4.43 6.36 -13.42
CA ALA A 290 -5.49 7.35 -13.32
C ALA A 290 -5.85 7.68 -11.87
N GLU A 291 -5.75 6.72 -10.95
CA GLU A 291 -5.98 6.92 -9.52
C GLU A 291 -5.04 7.93 -8.85
N LEU A 292 -3.94 8.31 -9.52
CA LEU A 292 -3.08 9.39 -9.05
C LEU A 292 -3.81 10.75 -8.98
N VAL A 293 -4.79 10.95 -9.86
CA VAL A 293 -5.44 12.25 -10.06
C VAL A 293 -6.96 12.22 -9.84
N ILE A 294 -7.59 11.04 -9.93
CA ILE A 294 -9.04 10.88 -9.76
C ILE A 294 -9.35 9.76 -8.75
N PRO A 295 -10.52 9.80 -8.09
CA PRO A 295 -10.94 8.73 -7.20
C PRO A 295 -11.07 7.38 -7.92
N PRO A 296 -10.77 6.25 -7.26
CA PRO A 296 -10.81 4.91 -7.85
C PRO A 296 -12.15 4.53 -8.49
N LEU A 297 -13.26 5.00 -7.91
CA LEU A 297 -14.61 4.76 -8.45
C LEU A 297 -14.79 5.33 -9.86
N LEU A 298 -14.04 6.37 -10.21
CA LEU A 298 -14.07 7.04 -11.51
C LEU A 298 -12.92 6.63 -12.42
N ALA A 299 -11.89 5.97 -11.89
CA ALA A 299 -10.65 5.62 -12.60
C ALA A 299 -10.85 4.34 -13.44
N ARG A 300 -11.84 4.32 -14.32
CA ARG A 300 -12.15 3.17 -15.17
C ARG A 300 -12.51 3.59 -16.58
N GLY A 301 -12.24 2.70 -17.53
CA GLY A 301 -12.60 2.86 -18.93
C GLY A 301 -12.05 4.17 -19.54
N TRP A 302 -12.82 4.86 -20.36
CA TRP A 302 -12.38 6.08 -21.07
C TRP A 302 -11.96 7.22 -20.11
N VAL A 303 -12.53 7.28 -18.89
CA VAL A 303 -12.16 8.31 -17.89
C VAL A 303 -10.72 8.09 -17.40
N ALA A 304 -10.31 6.83 -17.20
CA ALA A 304 -8.93 6.50 -16.85
C ALA A 304 -7.95 6.88 -17.96
N TYR A 305 -8.28 6.58 -19.23
CA TYR A 305 -7.45 7.00 -20.38
C TYR A 305 -7.34 8.51 -20.49
N ALA A 306 -8.42 9.25 -20.29
CA ALA A 306 -8.41 10.72 -20.30
C ALA A 306 -7.55 11.30 -19.16
N ALA A 307 -7.64 10.72 -17.95
CA ALA A 307 -6.81 11.11 -16.80
C ALA A 307 -5.31 10.83 -17.07
N CYS A 308 -4.98 9.69 -17.63
CA CYS A 308 -3.60 9.35 -18.02
C CYS A 308 -3.08 10.28 -19.13
N ALA A 309 -3.89 10.59 -20.13
CA ALA A 309 -3.53 11.55 -21.19
C ALA A 309 -3.28 12.96 -20.62
N LEU A 310 -4.11 13.41 -19.68
CA LEU A 310 -3.92 14.68 -18.96
C LEU A 310 -2.61 14.67 -18.17
N LEU A 311 -2.32 13.60 -17.42
CA LEU A 311 -1.09 13.46 -16.65
C LEU A 311 0.14 13.45 -17.56
N ALA A 312 0.08 12.73 -18.68
CA ALA A 312 1.15 12.72 -19.68
C ALA A 312 1.35 14.11 -20.31
N GLY A 313 0.27 14.81 -20.68
CA GLY A 313 0.31 16.17 -21.20
C GLY A 313 0.92 17.17 -20.20
N MET A 314 0.52 17.10 -18.94
CA MET A 314 1.12 17.92 -17.87
C MET A 314 2.61 17.60 -17.68
N THR A 315 2.99 16.32 -17.75
CA THR A 315 4.40 15.88 -17.64
C THR A 315 5.23 16.44 -18.81
N ALA A 316 4.73 16.33 -20.04
CA ALA A 316 5.38 16.89 -21.22
C ALA A 316 5.52 18.43 -21.14
N LEU A 317 4.49 19.12 -20.66
CA LEU A 317 4.51 20.58 -20.45
C LEU A 317 5.56 20.96 -19.38
N ALA A 318 5.63 20.23 -18.28
CA ALA A 318 6.62 20.45 -17.22
C ALA A 318 8.06 20.28 -17.73
N ILE A 319 8.32 19.25 -18.54
CA ILE A 319 9.64 19.00 -19.15
C ILE A 319 10.00 20.10 -20.15
N ARG A 320 9.08 20.46 -21.06
CA ARG A 320 9.30 21.51 -22.08
C ARG A 320 9.58 22.87 -21.44
N ALA A 321 8.81 23.27 -20.43
CA ALA A 321 9.00 24.54 -19.73
C ALA A 321 10.40 24.66 -19.13
N GLY A 322 10.91 23.58 -18.58
CA GLY A 322 12.25 23.57 -18.04
C GLY A 322 13.37 23.58 -19.08
N SER A 323 13.16 22.96 -20.23
CA SER A 323 14.11 22.98 -21.35
C SER A 323 14.24 24.41 -21.92
N ARG A 324 13.12 25.10 -22.11
CA ARG A 324 13.10 26.51 -22.54
C ARG A 324 13.82 27.44 -21.57
N ALA A 325 13.60 27.27 -20.26
CA ALA A 325 14.27 28.05 -19.25
C ALA A 325 15.81 27.85 -19.24
N ARG A 326 16.29 26.67 -19.60
CA ARG A 326 17.73 26.39 -19.79
C ARG A 326 18.31 27.09 -21.03
N MET A 327 17.62 27.03 -22.16
CA MET A 327 18.06 27.67 -23.41
C MET A 327 18.16 29.19 -23.25
N ASN A 328 17.15 29.83 -22.64
CA ASN A 328 17.17 31.26 -22.39
C ASN A 328 18.32 31.69 -21.47
N ARG A 329 18.67 30.89 -20.46
CA ARG A 329 19.83 31.19 -19.58
C ARG A 329 21.17 31.04 -20.30
N ARG A 330 21.31 30.11 -21.26
CA ARG A 330 22.52 29.95 -22.07
C ARG A 330 22.67 31.08 -23.09
N GLY A 331 21.56 31.54 -23.69
CA GLY A 331 21.58 32.68 -24.62
C GLY A 331 21.99 34.00 -23.95
N VAL A 332 21.55 34.27 -22.75
CA VAL A 332 21.91 35.46 -21.97
C VAL A 332 23.37 35.42 -21.44
N ALA A 333 23.93 34.21 -21.25
CA ALA A 333 25.30 34.03 -20.80
C ALA A 333 26.33 34.11 -21.97
N ALA A 334 25.88 34.22 -23.20
CA ALA A 334 26.73 34.29 -24.39
C ALA A 334 27.16 35.72 -24.80
N GLU A 335 26.67 36.79 -24.14
CA GLU A 335 27.25 38.12 -24.29
C GLU A 335 28.56 38.22 -23.49
N PRO A 336 29.72 38.41 -24.12
CA PRO A 336 30.98 38.55 -23.42
C PRO A 336 31.05 39.93 -22.75
N ALA A 337 30.72 40.00 -21.46
CA ALA A 337 31.16 41.11 -20.63
C ALA A 337 32.70 41.02 -20.54
N HIS A 338 33.37 41.84 -21.29
CA HIS A 338 34.82 42.02 -21.21
C HIS A 338 35.18 42.53 -19.81
N GLY A 339 35.93 41.71 -19.05
CA GLY A 339 36.68 42.11 -17.90
C GLY A 339 36.04 41.74 -16.54
N GLU A 340 36.05 40.46 -16.23
CA GLU A 340 36.35 39.97 -14.88
C GLU A 340 36.27 38.42 -14.94
N ARG A 341 37.40 37.81 -15.19
CA ARG A 341 37.55 36.38 -14.95
C ARG A 341 37.55 36.17 -13.43
N ASP A 342 36.36 36.24 -12.88
CA ASP A 342 36.10 35.82 -11.53
C ASP A 342 36.36 34.32 -11.42
N ARG A 343 37.50 33.99 -10.76
CA ARG A 343 37.95 32.61 -10.42
C ARG A 343 37.01 31.93 -9.42
N HIS A 344 35.77 32.35 -9.31
CA HIS A 344 34.79 31.70 -8.47
C HIS A 344 34.02 30.69 -9.31
N GLY A 345 34.32 29.45 -8.99
CA GLY A 345 33.85 28.21 -9.53
C GLY A 345 32.49 28.22 -10.19
N ALA A 346 32.39 27.54 -11.31
CA ALA A 346 31.17 27.23 -12.02
C ALA A 346 30.00 27.09 -11.02
N ARG A 347 29.09 28.04 -11.05
CA ARG A 347 27.83 27.98 -10.31
C ARG A 347 27.19 26.66 -10.68
N LEU A 348 27.34 25.66 -9.81
CA LEU A 348 26.67 24.37 -10.01
C LEU A 348 25.19 24.66 -10.12
N GLU A 349 24.69 24.56 -11.34
CA GLU A 349 23.27 24.74 -11.61
C GLU A 349 22.50 23.79 -10.68
N ARG A 350 21.67 24.37 -9.83
CA ARG A 350 20.70 23.59 -9.03
C ARG A 350 19.99 22.62 -9.95
N LEU A 351 19.61 21.46 -9.42
CA LEU A 351 18.81 20.51 -10.17
C LEU A 351 17.65 21.24 -10.81
N SER A 352 17.53 21.14 -12.12
CA SER A 352 16.44 21.88 -12.80
C SER A 352 15.09 21.28 -12.43
N PRO A 353 14.06 22.09 -12.22
CA PRO A 353 12.70 21.62 -11.89
C PRO A 353 12.19 20.44 -12.74
N PRO A 354 12.44 20.39 -14.07
CA PRO A 354 12.03 19.25 -14.91
C PRO A 354 12.64 17.90 -14.51
N ALA A 355 13.75 17.89 -13.76
CA ALA A 355 14.36 16.62 -13.37
C ALA A 355 13.39 15.77 -12.52
N MET A 356 12.52 16.38 -11.71
CA MET A 356 11.53 15.63 -10.95
C MET A 356 10.41 15.05 -11.83
N ALA A 357 9.99 15.76 -12.87
CA ALA A 357 9.06 15.22 -13.85
C ALA A 357 9.66 14.04 -14.64
N LEU A 358 10.98 14.10 -14.93
CA LEU A 358 11.70 12.98 -15.54
C LEU A 358 11.86 11.79 -14.58
N VAL A 359 12.13 12.05 -13.29
CA VAL A 359 12.16 10.99 -12.26
C VAL A 359 10.80 10.32 -12.16
N PHE A 360 9.70 11.09 -12.11
CA PHE A 360 8.36 10.55 -12.14
C PHE A 360 8.10 9.69 -13.39
N ALA A 361 8.34 10.24 -14.58
CA ALA A 361 8.10 9.54 -15.84
C ALA A 361 8.92 8.24 -15.95
N GLY A 362 10.19 8.29 -15.56
CA GLY A 362 11.08 7.12 -15.56
C GLY A 362 10.63 6.04 -14.57
N LEU A 363 10.24 6.41 -13.36
CA LEU A 363 9.73 5.46 -12.37
C LEU A 363 8.39 4.87 -12.80
N ALA A 364 7.46 5.69 -13.30
CA ALA A 364 6.16 5.21 -13.78
C ALA A 364 6.32 4.22 -14.94
N ALA A 365 7.17 4.55 -15.92
CA ALA A 365 7.48 3.67 -17.04
C ALA A 365 8.14 2.36 -16.59
N ALA A 366 9.12 2.42 -15.68
CA ALA A 366 9.81 1.24 -15.15
C ALA A 366 8.85 0.31 -14.39
N HIS A 367 7.96 0.87 -13.56
CA HIS A 367 6.93 0.08 -12.88
C HIS A 367 5.94 -0.53 -13.87
N ALA A 368 5.45 0.25 -14.85
CA ALA A 368 4.54 -0.26 -15.87
C ALA A 368 5.17 -1.42 -16.65
N VAL A 369 6.43 -1.29 -17.10
CA VAL A 369 7.14 -2.37 -17.80
C VAL A 369 7.29 -3.60 -16.91
N LEU A 370 7.66 -3.42 -15.64
CA LEU A 370 7.80 -4.52 -14.70
C LEU A 370 6.48 -5.28 -14.51
N PHE A 371 5.38 -4.56 -14.30
CA PHE A 371 4.06 -5.16 -14.09
C PHE A 371 3.48 -5.80 -15.35
N LEU A 372 3.74 -5.25 -16.52
CA LEU A 372 3.34 -5.86 -17.78
C LEU A 372 4.12 -7.14 -18.08
N SER A 373 5.40 -7.20 -17.69
CA SER A 373 6.31 -8.26 -18.15
C SER A 373 6.54 -9.39 -17.13
N PHE A 374 6.50 -9.13 -15.81
CA PHE A 374 7.12 -10.02 -14.83
C PHE A 374 6.25 -10.42 -13.63
N LEU A 375 5.09 -9.83 -13.40
CA LEU A 375 4.34 -10.12 -12.20
C LEU A 375 3.12 -10.99 -12.43
N SER A 376 2.83 -11.78 -11.41
CA SER A 376 1.84 -12.82 -11.18
C SER A 376 0.67 -12.91 -12.18
N PRO A 377 0.24 -14.10 -12.62
CA PRO A 377 -0.90 -14.30 -13.52
C PRO A 377 -2.22 -13.71 -13.01
N GLY A 378 -2.42 -13.66 -11.68
CA GLY A 378 -3.59 -13.04 -11.05
C GLY A 378 -3.36 -11.61 -10.59
N GLY A 379 -2.14 -11.06 -10.76
CA GLY A 379 -1.76 -9.76 -10.23
C GLY A 379 -1.98 -8.65 -11.25
N ALA A 380 -3.15 -8.02 -11.21
CA ALA A 380 -3.28 -6.69 -11.78
C ALA A 380 -2.38 -5.71 -11.03
N MET A 381 -1.89 -4.67 -11.72
CA MET A 381 -1.22 -3.58 -11.06
C MET A 381 -2.20 -2.93 -10.09
N ASP A 382 -1.87 -2.92 -8.82
CA ASP A 382 -2.66 -2.27 -7.79
C ASP A 382 -2.00 -0.93 -7.43
N PHE A 383 -2.79 0.03 -6.97
CA PHE A 383 -2.35 1.36 -6.54
C PHE A 383 -1.16 1.30 -5.56
N LYS A 384 -1.15 0.34 -4.65
CA LYS A 384 -0.09 0.15 -3.64
C LYS A 384 1.31 -0.08 -4.25
N HIS A 385 1.39 -0.66 -5.42
CA HIS A 385 2.67 -0.91 -6.09
C HIS A 385 3.33 0.37 -6.62
N LEU A 386 2.58 1.45 -6.81
CA LEU A 386 3.08 2.76 -7.24
C LEU A 386 3.46 3.69 -6.09
N SER A 387 3.43 3.23 -4.85
CA SER A 387 3.70 4.08 -3.67
C SER A 387 5.05 4.80 -3.71
N ALA A 388 6.06 4.21 -4.37
CA ALA A 388 7.35 4.86 -4.60
C ALA A 388 7.32 5.92 -5.72
N VAL A 389 6.31 5.92 -6.58
CA VAL A 389 6.17 6.79 -7.77
C VAL A 389 5.35 8.04 -7.44
N TRP A 390 4.28 7.87 -6.69
CA TRP A 390 3.29 8.93 -6.42
C TRP A 390 3.84 10.20 -5.80
N PRO A 391 4.78 10.17 -4.86
CA PRO A 391 5.35 11.41 -4.31
C PRO A 391 5.93 12.32 -5.39
N PHE A 392 6.50 11.75 -6.46
CA PHE A 392 7.10 12.49 -7.56
C PHE A 392 6.05 12.97 -8.57
N ALA A 393 4.91 12.28 -8.69
CA ALA A 393 3.76 12.76 -9.46
C ALA A 393 3.26 14.12 -8.96
N ALA A 394 3.38 14.41 -7.66
CA ALA A 394 2.96 15.67 -7.08
C ALA A 394 3.73 16.90 -7.63
N PHE A 395 4.92 16.72 -8.18
CA PHE A 395 5.66 17.80 -8.86
C PHE A 395 5.05 18.18 -10.20
N VAL A 396 4.41 17.24 -10.90
CA VAL A 396 3.92 17.42 -12.27
C VAL A 396 2.89 18.56 -12.38
N PRO A 397 1.76 18.57 -11.64
CA PRO A 397 0.78 19.65 -11.76
C PRO A 397 1.33 21.01 -11.30
N VAL A 398 2.20 21.04 -10.29
CA VAL A 398 2.81 22.30 -9.81
C VAL A 398 3.74 22.89 -10.86
N LEU A 399 4.50 22.06 -11.58
CA LEU A 399 5.38 22.49 -12.67
C LEU A 399 4.57 22.90 -13.90
N ALA A 400 3.54 22.15 -14.25
CA ALA A 400 2.65 22.45 -15.38
C ALA A 400 1.92 23.78 -15.18
N ILE A 401 1.32 23.99 -14.01
CA ILE A 401 0.68 25.28 -13.66
C ILE A 401 1.71 26.41 -13.69
N GLY A 402 2.93 26.15 -13.20
CA GLY A 402 4.03 27.13 -13.26
C GLY A 402 4.45 27.53 -14.68
N ALA A 403 4.17 26.69 -15.69
CA ALA A 403 4.43 26.96 -17.10
C ALA A 403 3.33 27.79 -17.78
N LEU A 404 2.14 27.89 -17.20
CA LEU A 404 1.03 28.67 -17.74
C LEU A 404 1.31 30.18 -17.73
N PRO A 405 0.63 31.00 -18.55
CA PRO A 405 0.66 32.45 -18.47
C PRO A 405 0.25 32.93 -17.05
N ARG A 406 0.84 34.04 -16.59
CA ARG A 406 0.62 34.54 -15.20
C ARG A 406 -0.86 34.66 -14.83
N ARG A 407 -1.73 35.09 -15.76
CA ARG A 407 -3.18 35.24 -15.55
C ARG A 407 -3.89 33.92 -15.24
N ALA A 408 -3.42 32.82 -15.81
CA ALA A 408 -4.05 31.49 -15.67
C ALA A 408 -3.54 30.70 -14.44
N ARG A 409 -2.40 31.07 -13.84
CA ARG A 409 -1.77 30.30 -12.75
C ARG A 409 -2.62 30.20 -11.48
N VAL A 410 -3.17 31.35 -11.06
CA VAL A 410 -3.97 31.40 -9.82
C VAL A 410 -5.28 30.63 -9.98
N PRO A 411 -6.12 30.90 -11.01
CA PRO A 411 -7.35 30.14 -11.18
C PRO A 411 -7.09 28.64 -11.41
N ALA A 412 -6.10 28.26 -12.21
CA ALA A 412 -5.75 26.86 -12.39
C ALA A 412 -5.29 26.18 -11.08
N GLY A 413 -4.54 26.90 -10.25
CA GLY A 413 -4.11 26.40 -8.94
C GLY A 413 -5.27 26.22 -7.97
N VAL A 414 -6.20 27.15 -7.92
CA VAL A 414 -7.40 27.07 -7.06
C VAL A 414 -8.31 25.93 -7.52
N VAL A 415 -8.67 25.90 -8.79
CA VAL A 415 -9.54 24.83 -9.33
C VAL A 415 -8.91 23.46 -9.15
N GLY A 416 -7.64 23.29 -9.53
CA GLY A 416 -6.93 22.02 -9.38
C GLY A 416 -6.80 21.59 -7.91
N GLY A 417 -6.51 22.52 -7.00
CA GLY A 417 -6.42 22.24 -5.57
C GLY A 417 -7.77 21.83 -4.96
N THR A 418 -8.86 22.50 -5.33
CA THR A 418 -10.21 22.16 -4.86
C THR A 418 -10.64 20.78 -5.37
N LEU A 419 -10.43 20.49 -6.66
CA LEU A 419 -10.76 19.18 -7.22
C LEU A 419 -9.96 18.06 -6.57
N LEU A 420 -8.67 18.30 -6.31
CA LEU A 420 -7.81 17.32 -5.64
C LEU A 420 -8.25 17.07 -4.20
N ALA A 421 -8.57 18.11 -3.45
CA ALA A 421 -9.06 17.99 -2.06
C ALA A 421 -10.39 17.23 -2.01
N ALA A 422 -11.31 17.51 -2.95
CA ALA A 422 -12.56 16.77 -3.08
C ALA A 422 -12.32 15.29 -3.44
N ALA A 423 -11.43 15.01 -4.37
CA ALA A 423 -11.05 13.65 -4.76
C ALA A 423 -10.43 12.88 -3.58
N GLY A 424 -9.56 13.52 -2.80
CA GLY A 424 -8.99 12.95 -1.59
C GLY A 424 -10.03 12.68 -0.51
N ALA A 425 -11.00 13.58 -0.32
CA ALA A 425 -12.10 13.35 0.62
C ALA A 425 -12.99 12.17 0.19
N ILE A 426 -13.31 12.06 -1.10
CA ILE A 426 -14.07 10.91 -1.65
C ILE A 426 -13.27 9.62 -1.42
N ALA A 427 -11.97 9.62 -1.65
CA ALA A 427 -11.11 8.46 -1.44
C ALA A 427 -11.05 8.05 0.05
N ALA A 428 -11.01 9.02 0.97
CA ALA A 428 -10.98 8.76 2.41
C ALA A 428 -12.30 8.15 2.90
N LEU A 429 -13.42 8.77 2.54
CA LEU A 429 -14.75 8.38 3.02
C LEU A 429 -15.30 7.13 2.32
N GLY A 430 -14.84 6.82 1.11
CA GLY A 430 -15.27 5.65 0.35
C GLY A 430 -14.37 4.43 0.48
N HIS A 431 -13.33 4.48 1.31
CA HIS A 431 -12.37 3.38 1.42
C HIS A 431 -12.93 2.17 2.17
N TYR A 432 -13.58 2.43 3.31
CA TYR A 432 -14.30 1.40 4.05
C TYR A 432 -15.79 1.57 3.79
N PRO A 433 -16.46 0.58 3.19
CA PRO A 433 -17.91 0.66 3.03
C PRO A 433 -18.56 0.75 4.42
N ALA A 434 -19.58 1.61 4.52
CA ALA A 434 -20.37 1.81 5.73
C ALA A 434 -21.23 0.59 6.12
N SER A 435 -20.95 -0.59 5.57
CA SER A 435 -21.57 -1.85 6.00
C SER A 435 -21.09 -2.13 7.41
N GLY A 436 -22.03 -1.94 8.34
CA GLY A 436 -21.80 -2.10 9.77
C GLY A 436 -21.18 -3.43 10.16
N PRO A 437 -20.78 -3.58 11.42
CA PRO A 437 -20.25 -4.83 11.93
C PRO A 437 -21.17 -5.98 11.53
N THR A 438 -20.63 -7.16 11.28
CA THR A 438 -21.48 -8.34 11.12
C THR A 438 -21.93 -8.77 12.51
N PRO A 439 -23.08 -8.28 13.04
CA PRO A 439 -23.48 -8.52 14.42
C PRO A 439 -23.58 -10.02 14.74
N ALA A 440 -23.74 -10.83 13.70
CA ALA A 440 -23.76 -12.27 13.82
C ALA A 440 -22.40 -12.85 14.27
N LEU A 441 -21.28 -12.35 13.73
CA LEU A 441 -19.94 -12.79 14.19
C LEU A 441 -19.67 -12.39 15.62
N GLU A 442 -20.05 -11.18 16.02
CA GLU A 442 -19.83 -10.67 17.37
C GLU A 442 -20.68 -11.39 18.42
N ARG A 443 -21.83 -11.95 18.02
CA ARG A 443 -22.80 -12.64 18.91
C ARG A 443 -22.70 -14.15 18.86
N ALA A 444 -21.99 -14.70 17.88
CA ALA A 444 -21.88 -16.14 17.71
C ALA A 444 -21.24 -16.79 18.95
N ASP A 445 -21.79 -17.90 19.39
CA ASP A 445 -21.22 -18.71 20.46
C ASP A 445 -20.19 -19.69 19.88
N ALA A 446 -20.38 -20.13 18.65
CA ALA A 446 -19.40 -20.92 17.91
C ALA A 446 -19.26 -20.46 16.46
N VAL A 447 -18.04 -20.58 15.92
CA VAL A 447 -17.71 -20.23 14.54
C VAL A 447 -16.87 -21.34 13.91
N LEU A 448 -17.38 -21.88 12.81
CA LEU A 448 -16.64 -22.80 11.95
C LEU A 448 -15.92 -22.00 10.87
N ILE A 449 -14.61 -22.14 10.75
CA ILE A 449 -13.78 -21.41 9.79
C ILE A 449 -13.13 -22.36 8.79
N ASP A 450 -13.48 -22.22 7.52
CA ASP A 450 -12.72 -22.76 6.40
C ASP A 450 -11.51 -21.88 6.13
N ASN A 451 -10.34 -22.28 6.63
CA ASN A 451 -9.10 -21.54 6.50
C ASN A 451 -8.46 -21.78 5.11
N VAL A 452 -9.19 -21.43 4.07
CA VAL A 452 -8.80 -21.60 2.66
C VAL A 452 -7.59 -20.75 2.28
N ALA A 453 -7.34 -19.66 2.99
CA ALA A 453 -6.20 -18.77 2.79
C ALA A 453 -5.65 -18.27 4.12
N ARG A 454 -4.35 -18.04 4.16
CA ARG A 454 -3.57 -17.68 5.37
C ARG A 454 -4.16 -16.52 6.18
N GLY A 455 -4.73 -15.51 5.52
CA GLY A 455 -5.30 -14.33 6.20
C GLY A 455 -6.74 -14.49 6.68
N VAL A 456 -7.43 -15.61 6.41
CA VAL A 456 -8.84 -15.79 6.76
C VAL A 456 -9.03 -15.90 8.26
N LEU A 457 -8.38 -16.87 8.88
CA LEU A 457 -8.52 -17.16 10.30
C LEU A 457 -8.16 -15.96 11.20
N PRO A 458 -6.97 -15.31 11.07
CA PRO A 458 -6.63 -14.16 11.92
C PRO A 458 -7.61 -12.99 11.76
N ARG A 459 -8.10 -12.74 10.55
CA ARG A 459 -9.06 -11.68 10.23
C ARG A 459 -10.42 -11.91 10.91
N VAL A 460 -10.89 -13.14 10.89
CA VAL A 460 -12.18 -13.52 11.48
C VAL A 460 -12.09 -13.52 13.00
N VAL A 461 -11.12 -14.20 13.59
CA VAL A 461 -11.01 -14.35 15.04
C VAL A 461 -10.83 -13.02 15.76
N TRP A 462 -10.19 -12.02 15.10
CA TRP A 462 -10.05 -10.69 15.69
C TRP A 462 -11.39 -10.03 16.01
N ARG A 463 -12.44 -10.34 15.25
CA ARG A 463 -13.80 -9.80 15.39
C ARG A 463 -14.65 -10.54 16.42
N LEU A 464 -14.23 -11.73 16.84
CA LEU A 464 -14.99 -12.56 17.77
C LEU A 464 -14.77 -12.11 19.22
N ARG A 465 -15.68 -12.47 20.11
CA ARG A 465 -15.42 -12.43 21.56
C ARG A 465 -14.32 -13.43 21.91
N ASP A 466 -13.60 -13.20 23.01
CA ASP A 466 -12.48 -14.05 23.41
C ASP A 466 -12.92 -15.47 23.80
N ASP A 467 -14.16 -15.62 24.28
CA ASP A 467 -14.79 -16.87 24.68
C ASP A 467 -15.53 -17.61 23.54
N THR A 468 -15.72 -16.98 22.37
CA THR A 468 -16.34 -17.63 21.21
C THR A 468 -15.56 -18.88 20.83
N ARG A 469 -16.24 -20.02 20.72
CA ARG A 469 -15.64 -21.28 20.28
C ARG A 469 -15.34 -21.22 18.79
N VAL A 470 -14.13 -21.58 18.40
CA VAL A 470 -13.67 -21.57 17.00
C VAL A 470 -13.16 -22.94 16.62
N PHE A 471 -13.71 -23.50 15.55
CA PHE A 471 -13.13 -24.62 14.85
C PHE A 471 -12.57 -24.13 13.52
N ALA A 472 -11.26 -24.16 13.37
CA ALA A 472 -10.59 -23.73 12.14
C ALA A 472 -9.85 -24.90 11.53
N ALA A 473 -10.09 -25.16 10.25
CA ALA A 473 -9.38 -26.18 9.48
C ALA A 473 -9.42 -25.86 7.98
N ASP A 474 -8.56 -26.50 7.20
CA ASP A 474 -8.68 -26.47 5.75
C ASP A 474 -9.83 -27.34 5.25
N GLN A 475 -10.25 -27.15 4.02
CA GLN A 475 -11.39 -27.85 3.41
C GLN A 475 -11.24 -29.37 3.41
N ARG A 476 -10.02 -29.88 3.22
CA ARG A 476 -9.75 -31.33 3.20
C ARG A 476 -9.91 -31.93 4.60
N HIS A 477 -9.37 -31.24 5.61
CA HIS A 477 -9.50 -31.65 7.00
C HIS A 477 -10.98 -31.59 7.43
N LEU A 478 -11.70 -30.50 7.11
CA LEU A 478 -13.14 -30.39 7.40
C LEU A 478 -13.94 -31.55 6.82
N LEU A 479 -13.66 -31.95 5.57
CA LEU A 479 -14.37 -33.07 4.94
C LEU A 479 -13.97 -34.44 5.49
N ALA A 480 -12.71 -34.63 5.88
CA ALA A 480 -12.22 -35.89 6.44
C ALA A 480 -12.70 -36.12 7.88
N HIS A 481 -12.79 -35.05 8.68
CA HIS A 481 -13.12 -35.10 10.12
C HIS A 481 -14.49 -34.48 10.43
N ARG A 482 -15.47 -34.75 9.57
CA ARG A 482 -16.79 -34.12 9.60
C ARG A 482 -17.52 -34.26 10.94
N ARG A 483 -17.34 -35.41 11.65
CA ARG A 483 -18.01 -35.67 12.94
C ARG A 483 -17.48 -34.77 14.07
N ASP A 484 -16.25 -34.32 13.98
CA ASP A 484 -15.58 -33.56 15.04
C ASP A 484 -16.12 -32.13 15.18
N TRP A 485 -16.84 -31.65 14.17
CA TRP A 485 -17.37 -30.28 14.18
C TRP A 485 -18.87 -30.19 13.86
N LEU A 486 -19.42 -31.11 13.02
CA LEU A 486 -20.80 -30.96 12.55
C LEU A 486 -21.82 -31.22 13.66
N ASP A 487 -21.50 -32.15 14.60
CA ASP A 487 -22.39 -32.51 15.69
C ASP A 487 -22.44 -31.44 16.81
N GLU A 488 -21.48 -30.52 16.81
CA GLU A 488 -21.36 -29.45 17.79
C GLU A 488 -21.86 -28.09 17.29
N LEU A 489 -22.34 -28.01 16.03
CA LEU A 489 -22.91 -26.79 15.48
C LEU A 489 -24.38 -26.68 15.82
N ASP A 490 -24.78 -25.50 16.30
CA ASP A 490 -26.14 -25.17 16.69
C ASP A 490 -26.73 -24.02 15.86
N ARG A 491 -28.03 -23.80 16.04
CA ARG A 491 -28.73 -22.65 15.48
C ARG A 491 -28.14 -21.36 16.06
N GLY A 492 -27.81 -20.43 15.19
CA GLY A 492 -27.21 -19.14 15.55
C GLY A 492 -25.68 -19.11 15.40
N ASP A 493 -25.05 -20.28 15.25
CA ASP A 493 -23.62 -20.36 14.93
C ASP A 493 -23.33 -19.83 13.52
N VAL A 494 -22.05 -19.58 13.26
CA VAL A 494 -21.64 -18.95 12.01
C VAL A 494 -20.64 -19.86 11.29
N PHE A 495 -20.82 -20.00 9.99
CA PHE A 495 -19.85 -20.58 9.07
C PHE A 495 -19.16 -19.47 8.27
N VAL A 496 -17.84 -19.51 8.24
CA VAL A 496 -17.00 -18.63 7.41
C VAL A 496 -16.24 -19.49 6.42
N GLY A 497 -16.56 -19.34 5.15
CA GLY A 497 -15.94 -20.14 4.11
C GLY A 497 -16.71 -20.10 2.79
N GLY A 498 -16.27 -20.92 1.82
CA GLY A 498 -16.94 -21.00 0.53
C GLY A 498 -16.72 -19.77 -0.34
N LEU A 499 -15.48 -19.29 -0.40
CA LEU A 499 -15.09 -18.17 -1.27
C LEU A 499 -15.65 -18.30 -2.69
N PRO A 500 -16.04 -17.17 -3.31
CA PRO A 500 -16.55 -17.16 -4.68
C PRO A 500 -15.61 -17.92 -5.62
N ALA A 501 -16.18 -18.74 -6.50
CA ALA A 501 -15.49 -19.57 -7.47
C ALA A 501 -14.50 -18.82 -8.39
N SER A 502 -14.49 -17.49 -8.33
CA SER A 502 -13.76 -16.61 -9.24
C SER A 502 -12.44 -16.08 -8.69
N ASP A 503 -12.07 -16.36 -7.43
CA ASP A 503 -10.83 -15.83 -6.90
C ASP A 503 -9.68 -16.85 -6.96
N PRO A 504 -8.78 -16.77 -7.97
CA PRO A 504 -7.68 -17.71 -8.16
C PRO A 504 -6.59 -17.61 -7.06
N ARG A 505 -6.65 -16.59 -6.19
CA ARG A 505 -5.71 -16.40 -5.09
C ARG A 505 -5.84 -17.50 -4.01
N TYR A 506 -6.98 -18.15 -3.96
CA TYR A 506 -7.30 -19.15 -2.94
C TYR A 506 -7.30 -20.55 -3.59
N GLY A 507 -6.15 -21.17 -3.65
CA GLY A 507 -5.80 -22.32 -4.48
C GLY A 507 -6.50 -23.66 -4.24
N ASN A 508 -7.49 -23.75 -3.34
CA ASN A 508 -8.34 -24.94 -3.19
C ASN A 508 -9.65 -24.66 -3.92
N GLY A 509 -9.89 -25.35 -5.00
CA GLY A 509 -10.98 -25.05 -5.92
C GLY A 509 -12.35 -24.91 -5.26
N PRO A 510 -13.26 -24.18 -5.93
CA PRO A 510 -14.63 -23.91 -5.47
C PRO A 510 -15.45 -25.15 -5.17
N GLU A 511 -15.01 -26.31 -5.65
CA GLU A 511 -15.66 -27.59 -5.44
C GLU A 511 -15.57 -28.08 -3.98
N LEU A 512 -14.39 -28.00 -3.35
CA LEU A 512 -14.24 -28.42 -1.95
C LEU A 512 -15.05 -27.53 -1.01
N GLY A 513 -15.07 -26.21 -1.23
CA GLY A 513 -15.90 -25.27 -0.46
C GLY A 513 -17.39 -25.58 -0.59
N ARG A 514 -17.87 -25.91 -1.80
CA ARG A 514 -19.26 -26.37 -2.01
C ARG A 514 -19.56 -27.66 -1.27
N ARG A 515 -18.62 -28.60 -1.21
CA ARG A 515 -18.79 -29.85 -0.45
C ARG A 515 -18.85 -29.64 1.05
N VAL A 516 -18.05 -28.71 1.60
CA VAL A 516 -18.17 -28.32 3.02
C VAL A 516 -19.52 -27.68 3.28
N ALA A 517 -19.94 -26.72 2.47
CA ALA A 517 -21.26 -26.10 2.58
C ALA A 517 -22.43 -27.11 2.44
N ALA A 518 -22.31 -28.09 1.55
CA ALA A 518 -23.27 -29.18 1.40
C ALA A 518 -23.35 -30.06 2.66
N ALA A 519 -22.20 -30.37 3.27
CA ALA A 519 -22.16 -31.14 4.51
C ALA A 519 -22.88 -30.40 5.68
N ILE A 520 -22.70 -29.07 5.77
CA ILE A 520 -23.44 -28.26 6.76
C ILE A 520 -24.93 -28.26 6.42
N SER A 521 -25.29 -28.17 5.14
CA SER A 521 -26.67 -28.08 4.67
C SER A 521 -27.49 -29.35 4.91
N GLU A 522 -26.88 -30.45 5.28
CA GLU A 522 -27.61 -31.66 5.70
C GLU A 522 -28.32 -31.48 7.05
N ARG A 523 -27.82 -30.58 7.91
CA ARG A 523 -28.37 -30.32 9.25
C ARG A 523 -28.88 -28.90 9.44
N HIS A 524 -28.29 -27.93 8.75
CA HIS A 524 -28.57 -26.50 8.94
C HIS A 524 -28.79 -25.81 7.59
N ARG A 525 -29.71 -24.84 7.58
CA ARG A 525 -29.83 -23.94 6.42
C ARG A 525 -28.79 -22.84 6.50
N LEU A 526 -27.95 -22.70 5.48
CA LEU A 526 -27.02 -21.59 5.35
C LEU A 526 -27.73 -20.35 4.83
N ARG A 527 -27.61 -19.25 5.57
CA ARG A 527 -28.05 -17.92 5.16
C ARG A 527 -26.84 -17.02 5.02
N ALA A 528 -26.58 -16.53 3.80
CA ALA A 528 -25.54 -15.53 3.60
C ALA A 528 -25.79 -14.29 4.47
N LEU A 529 -24.77 -13.83 5.15
CA LEU A 529 -24.78 -12.63 5.96
C LEU A 529 -24.00 -11.54 5.23
N PRO A 530 -24.40 -10.27 5.34
CA PRO A 530 -23.61 -9.17 4.80
C PRO A 530 -22.29 -9.12 5.56
N ASP A 531 -21.18 -9.21 4.83
CA ASP A 531 -19.84 -8.99 5.35
C ASP A 531 -19.21 -7.81 4.61
N PRO A 532 -18.77 -6.76 5.32
CA PRO A 532 -18.15 -5.60 4.70
C PRO A 532 -16.83 -5.92 4.00
N LEU A 533 -16.16 -7.00 4.40
CA LEU A 533 -14.85 -7.35 3.88
C LEU A 533 -14.93 -8.23 2.62
N GLU A 534 -15.90 -9.17 2.57
CA GLU A 534 -16.10 -10.07 1.41
C GLU A 534 -17.54 -10.59 1.35
N PRO A 535 -18.38 -10.05 0.44
CA PRO A 535 -19.76 -10.51 0.27
C PRO A 535 -19.83 -12.00 -0.08
N GLY A 536 -20.71 -12.75 0.59
CA GLY A 536 -20.92 -14.17 0.32
C GLY A 536 -19.91 -15.13 0.99
N PHE A 537 -19.15 -14.65 1.97
CA PHE A 537 -18.16 -15.43 2.71
C PHE A 537 -18.60 -15.84 4.12
N VAL A 538 -19.56 -15.13 4.70
CA VAL A 538 -20.07 -15.38 6.05
C VAL A 538 -21.51 -15.87 5.97
N PHE A 539 -21.81 -16.98 6.66
CA PHE A 539 -23.13 -17.60 6.67
C PHE A 539 -23.57 -17.87 8.11
N GLY A 540 -24.79 -17.45 8.44
CA GLY A 540 -25.45 -17.85 9.67
C GLY A 540 -26.16 -19.21 9.49
N LEU A 541 -26.09 -20.05 10.52
CA LEU A 541 -26.78 -21.32 10.56
C LEU A 541 -28.22 -21.12 11.10
N GLN A 542 -29.17 -21.70 10.39
CA GLN A 542 -30.60 -21.69 10.76
C GLN A 542 -31.10 -23.13 10.88
N ASP A 543 -32.20 -23.32 11.61
CA ASP A 543 -32.83 -24.65 11.67
C ASP A 543 -33.06 -25.18 10.25
N PRO A 544 -32.90 -26.48 10.05
CA PRO A 544 -33.29 -27.12 8.80
C PRO A 544 -34.75 -26.77 8.53
N LEU A 545 -35.10 -26.55 7.28
CA LEU A 545 -36.50 -26.30 6.90
C LEU A 545 -37.36 -27.34 7.59
N ARG A 546 -38.02 -26.99 8.69
CA ARG A 546 -39.28 -27.69 9.03
C ARG A 546 -40.10 -27.55 7.76
N SER A 547 -40.29 -28.68 7.07
CA SER A 547 -41.13 -28.74 5.88
C SER A 547 -42.32 -27.87 6.14
N VAL A 548 -42.69 -26.97 5.23
CA VAL A 548 -43.95 -26.26 5.20
C VAL A 548 -45.05 -27.32 4.91
N ALA A 549 -45.08 -28.37 5.70
CA ALA A 549 -46.10 -29.38 5.76
C ALA A 549 -47.05 -28.95 6.87
N ALA A 550 -48.22 -28.52 6.43
CA ALA A 550 -49.37 -28.13 7.21
C ALA A 550 -49.46 -26.66 7.62
N SER A 551 -49.59 -25.79 6.63
CA SER A 551 -50.56 -24.68 6.77
C SER A 551 -51.90 -25.33 7.09
N PRO A 552 -52.57 -25.07 8.22
CA PRO A 552 -53.91 -25.60 8.48
C PRO A 552 -54.82 -25.04 7.38
N ARG A 553 -55.47 -25.93 6.64
CA ARG A 553 -56.50 -25.55 5.67
C ARG A 553 -57.51 -24.63 6.36
N PRO A 554 -57.87 -23.46 5.84
CA PRO A 554 -58.88 -22.61 6.44
C PRO A 554 -60.18 -23.40 6.53
N GLY A 555 -60.68 -23.58 7.76
CA GLY A 555 -61.90 -24.31 8.06
C GLY A 555 -63.06 -23.77 7.21
N ARG A 556 -63.68 -24.65 6.43
CA ARG A 556 -64.97 -24.41 5.78
C ARG A 556 -65.99 -23.98 6.87
N LYS A 557 -66.30 -22.71 6.91
CA LYS A 557 -67.50 -22.24 7.62
C LYS A 557 -68.74 -22.93 6.99
N ARG A 558 -69.29 -23.89 7.71
CA ARG A 558 -70.64 -24.40 7.41
C ARG A 558 -71.61 -23.24 7.56
N ALA A 559 -72.20 -22.85 6.46
CA ALA A 559 -73.40 -22.06 6.49
C ALA A 559 -74.52 -22.87 7.22
N ARG A 560 -75.06 -22.34 8.29
CA ARG A 560 -76.34 -22.76 8.83
C ARG A 560 -77.35 -21.72 8.37
N MET A 561 -78.44 -22.24 7.71
CA MET A 561 -79.68 -21.55 7.50
C MET A 561 -80.31 -21.07 8.80
#